data_8f92f2d0ba2c5010b10f23f26252e0dc
#
_entry.id   8f92f2d0ba2c5010b10f23f26252e0dc
#
_cell.length_a   1.000
_cell.length_b   1.000
_cell.length_c   1.000
_cell.angle_alpha   90.00
_cell.angle_beta   90.00
_cell.angle_gamma   90.00
#
_symmetry.space_group_name_H-M   'P 1'
#
loop_
_entity.id
_entity.type
_entity.pdbx_description
1 polymer ?
#
loop_
_entity_poly.entity_id
_entity_poly.type
_entity_poly.pdbx_seq_one_letter_code
_entity_poly.pdbx_strand_id
1 'polypeptide(L)'
;TLILKSPTCTHYDVDACQVLADIAGIDIEEYGREMFRAGSNLSDKSEEEIFYRDYKKFSIGEITVGVGQVNCMSQEEIEGLIKKEASYITSVTDKSDEINIAYLLLTDVMKETSYVMLSGKNAEQVLMQAFNLDEITNNYVILPGVVSRKKQFLPAIVEVLQQ
;
A
#
# COMPACT_ATOMS: atom_id res chain seq x y z
N THR A 1 8.42 -6.58 8.07
CA THR A 1 9.78 -6.43 7.54
C THR A 1 9.73 -6.45 6.01
N LEU A 2 9.82 -5.35 5.35
CA LEU A 2 9.83 -5.21 3.89
C LEU A 2 11.21 -5.59 3.32
N ILE A 3 11.73 -6.79 3.65
CA ILE A 3 13.09 -7.23 3.30
C ILE A 3 14.12 -6.11 3.62
N LEU A 4 14.10 -5.60 4.87
CA LEU A 4 14.91 -4.48 5.37
C LEU A 4 14.70 -3.12 4.67
N LYS A 5 13.73 -3.00 3.75
CA LYS A 5 13.43 -1.76 3.00
C LYS A 5 12.37 -0.87 3.67
N SER A 6 11.96 -1.19 4.91
CA SER A 6 11.05 -0.34 5.67
C SER A 6 11.75 0.96 6.10
N PRO A 7 11.08 2.13 6.02
CA PRO A 7 11.63 3.37 6.58
C PRO A 7 11.81 3.35 8.11
N THR A 8 11.41 2.25 8.76
CA THR A 8 11.66 2.00 10.19
C THR A 8 12.85 1.10 10.43
N CYS A 9 13.44 0.52 9.38
CA CYS A 9 14.61 -0.35 9.49
C CYS A 9 15.84 0.48 9.84
N THR A 10 16.57 0.05 10.84
CA THR A 10 17.83 0.67 11.29
C THR A 10 19.03 -0.15 10.80
N HIS A 11 20.24 0.43 10.85
CA HIS A 11 21.45 -0.32 10.52
C HIS A 11 21.67 -1.50 11.49
N TYR A 12 21.23 -1.38 12.76
CA TYR A 12 21.28 -2.50 13.72
C TYR A 12 20.40 -3.68 13.29
N ASP A 13 19.23 -3.40 12.69
CA ASP A 13 18.36 -4.46 12.17
C ASP A 13 19.02 -5.18 10.99
N VAL A 14 19.69 -4.43 10.11
CA VAL A 14 20.45 -4.99 8.97
C VAL A 14 21.58 -5.87 9.45
N ASP A 15 22.42 -5.37 10.36
CA ASP A 15 23.58 -6.10 10.91
C ASP A 15 23.13 -7.38 11.63
N ALA A 16 22.08 -7.30 12.45
CA ALA A 16 21.53 -8.46 13.14
C ALA A 16 20.98 -9.51 12.16
N CYS A 17 20.25 -9.08 11.12
CA CYS A 17 19.76 -10.00 10.09
C CYS A 17 20.91 -10.68 9.34
N GLN A 18 21.99 -9.94 9.01
CA GLN A 18 23.14 -10.52 8.32
C GLN A 18 23.83 -11.60 9.17
N VAL A 19 24.07 -11.33 10.45
CA VAL A 19 24.67 -12.31 11.36
C VAL A 19 23.80 -13.56 11.49
N LEU A 20 22.48 -13.39 11.61
CA LEU A 20 21.56 -14.53 11.70
C LEU A 20 21.49 -15.33 10.40
N ALA A 21 21.54 -14.67 9.25
CA ALA A 21 21.54 -15.31 7.95
C ALA A 21 22.83 -16.13 7.74
N ASP A 22 23.99 -15.57 8.13
CA ASP A 22 25.28 -16.27 8.08
C ASP A 22 25.30 -17.53 8.96
N ILE A 23 24.73 -17.43 10.18
CA ILE A 23 24.59 -18.58 11.09
C ILE A 23 23.66 -19.65 10.51
N ALA A 24 22.56 -19.23 9.90
CA ALA A 24 21.56 -20.12 9.31
C ALA A 24 21.98 -20.68 7.93
N GLY A 25 22.98 -20.09 7.29
CA GLY A 25 23.41 -20.47 5.94
C GLY A 25 22.38 -20.13 4.87
N ILE A 26 21.66 -19.00 5.01
CA ILE A 26 20.59 -18.54 4.09
C ILE A 26 20.93 -17.21 3.44
N ASP A 27 20.41 -16.98 2.24
CA ASP A 27 20.37 -15.66 1.62
C ASP A 27 19.15 -14.87 2.11
N ILE A 28 19.35 -13.64 2.58
CA ILE A 28 18.28 -12.81 3.17
C ILE A 28 17.20 -12.46 2.14
N GLU A 29 17.61 -12.14 0.91
CA GLU A 29 16.65 -11.74 -0.13
C GLU A 29 15.83 -12.93 -0.61
N GLU A 30 16.48 -14.07 -0.85
CA GLU A 30 15.82 -15.30 -1.28
C GLU A 30 14.82 -15.78 -0.22
N TYR A 31 15.27 -15.90 1.03
CA TYR A 31 14.42 -16.28 2.15
C TYR A 31 13.26 -15.31 2.36
N GLY A 32 13.52 -13.99 2.26
CA GLY A 32 12.51 -12.97 2.35
C GLY A 32 11.45 -13.09 1.25
N ARG A 33 11.85 -13.35 -0.01
CA ARG A 33 10.94 -13.58 -1.12
C ARG A 33 10.07 -14.83 -0.92
N GLU A 34 10.66 -15.93 -0.45
CA GLU A 34 9.92 -17.16 -0.17
C GLU A 34 8.90 -16.96 0.96
N MET A 35 9.29 -16.29 2.02
CA MET A 35 8.40 -15.94 3.13
C MET A 35 7.21 -15.07 2.68
N PHE A 36 7.47 -14.07 1.81
CA PHE A 36 6.40 -13.26 1.24
C PHE A 36 5.49 -14.09 0.32
N ARG A 37 6.04 -14.90 -0.57
CA ARG A 37 5.25 -15.79 -1.44
C ARG A 37 4.34 -16.72 -0.64
N ALA A 38 4.84 -17.28 0.45
CA ALA A 38 4.05 -18.14 1.32
C ALA A 38 2.91 -17.40 2.03
N GLY A 39 3.11 -16.09 2.32
CA GLY A 39 2.13 -15.24 3.01
C GLY A 39 1.17 -14.47 2.11
N SER A 40 1.44 -14.35 0.81
CA SER A 40 0.76 -13.45 -0.12
C SER A 40 -0.12 -14.13 -1.17
N ASN A 41 -0.49 -15.41 -1.00
CA ASN A 41 -1.43 -16.02 -1.94
C ASN A 41 -2.82 -15.36 -1.80
N LEU A 42 -3.15 -14.49 -2.78
CA LEU A 42 -4.40 -13.74 -2.85
C LEU A 42 -5.34 -14.25 -3.97
N SER A 43 -4.96 -15.36 -4.64
CA SER A 43 -5.72 -15.88 -5.78
C SER A 43 -7.15 -16.31 -5.41
N ASP A 44 -7.30 -16.85 -4.21
CA ASP A 44 -8.57 -17.39 -3.66
C ASP A 44 -9.34 -16.36 -2.83
N LYS A 45 -8.81 -15.14 -2.66
CA LYS A 45 -9.46 -14.09 -1.88
C LYS A 45 -10.40 -13.27 -2.76
N SER A 46 -11.54 -12.85 -2.18
CA SER A 46 -12.42 -11.86 -2.81
C SER A 46 -11.76 -10.48 -2.80
N GLU A 47 -12.26 -9.58 -3.63
CA GLU A 47 -11.83 -8.18 -3.68
C GLU A 47 -12.00 -7.51 -2.32
N GLU A 48 -13.11 -7.76 -1.65
CA GLU A 48 -13.37 -7.25 -0.31
C GLU A 48 -12.36 -7.77 0.72
N GLU A 49 -12.05 -9.07 0.70
CA GLU A 49 -11.05 -9.65 1.59
C GLU A 49 -9.65 -9.06 1.35
N ILE A 50 -9.31 -8.73 0.10
CA ILE A 50 -8.04 -8.10 -0.25
C ILE A 50 -7.99 -6.68 0.27
N PHE A 51 -9.02 -5.87 0.00
CA PHE A 51 -9.09 -4.47 0.45
C PHE A 51 -9.00 -4.35 1.98
N TYR A 52 -9.73 -5.19 2.72
CA TYR A 52 -9.79 -5.15 4.19
C TYR A 52 -8.68 -5.95 4.91
N ARG A 53 -7.79 -6.62 4.20
CA ARG A 53 -6.75 -7.47 4.80
C ARG A 53 -5.80 -6.71 5.73
N ASP A 54 -5.25 -5.59 5.28
CA ASP A 54 -4.52 -4.61 6.11
C ASP A 54 -5.14 -3.23 5.91
N TYR A 55 -6.33 -3.09 6.44
CA TYR A 55 -7.14 -1.88 6.35
C TYR A 55 -7.05 -1.05 7.63
N LYS A 56 -7.01 0.26 7.47
CA LYS A 56 -7.12 1.22 8.56
C LYS A 56 -8.08 2.34 8.16
N LYS A 57 -8.91 2.75 9.13
CA LYS A 57 -9.83 3.89 9.02
C LYS A 57 -9.30 5.06 9.83
N PHE A 58 -9.34 6.26 9.28
CA PHE A 58 -8.85 7.49 9.88
C PHE A 58 -9.92 8.57 9.75
N SER A 59 -10.24 9.24 10.84
CA SER A 59 -11.14 10.40 10.84
C SER A 59 -10.32 11.68 10.93
N ILE A 60 -10.52 12.57 9.96
CA ILE A 60 -9.80 13.85 9.81
C ILE A 60 -10.88 14.93 9.67
N GLY A 61 -11.21 15.62 10.77
CA GLY A 61 -12.38 16.48 10.83
C GLY A 61 -13.66 15.67 10.58
N GLU A 62 -14.46 16.10 9.60
CA GLU A 62 -15.69 15.40 9.18
C GLU A 62 -15.44 14.34 8.09
N ILE A 63 -14.20 14.21 7.61
CA ILE A 63 -13.86 13.28 6.54
C ILE A 63 -13.28 12.00 7.12
N THR A 64 -13.84 10.88 6.70
CA THR A 64 -13.32 9.56 7.05
C THR A 64 -12.61 8.95 5.84
N VAL A 65 -11.34 8.64 6.01
CA VAL A 65 -10.47 8.03 4.99
C VAL A 65 -10.21 6.58 5.35
N GLY A 66 -10.56 5.68 4.45
CA GLY A 66 -10.23 4.26 4.52
C GLY A 66 -9.00 3.93 3.67
N VAL A 67 -8.01 3.25 4.23
CA VAL A 67 -6.78 2.91 3.51
C VAL A 67 -6.44 1.44 3.70
N GLY A 68 -6.56 0.66 2.62
CA GLY A 68 -6.03 -0.70 2.52
C GLY A 68 -4.58 -0.69 2.02
N GLN A 69 -3.80 -1.70 2.39
CA GLN A 69 -2.46 -1.91 1.85
C GLN A 69 -2.18 -3.39 1.61
N VAL A 70 -1.62 -3.68 0.44
CA VAL A 70 -1.13 -5.01 0.05
C VAL A 70 0.32 -4.87 -0.40
N ASN A 71 1.20 -5.68 0.20
CA ASN A 71 2.60 -5.75 -0.22
C ASN A 71 2.76 -6.82 -1.29
N CYS A 72 3.34 -6.44 -2.43
CA CYS A 72 3.58 -7.27 -3.60
C CYS A 72 5.08 -7.42 -3.85
N MET A 73 5.47 -8.52 -4.50
CA MET A 73 6.87 -8.84 -4.78
C MET A 73 7.21 -8.75 -6.26
N SER A 74 6.22 -8.57 -7.12
CA SER A 74 6.42 -8.48 -8.57
C SER A 74 5.42 -7.54 -9.23
N GLN A 75 5.82 -7.03 -10.39
CA GLN A 75 4.96 -6.21 -11.24
C GLN A 75 3.73 -6.98 -11.73
N GLU A 76 3.90 -8.26 -12.05
CA GLU A 76 2.80 -9.12 -12.52
C GLU A 76 1.70 -9.28 -11.45
N GLU A 77 2.10 -9.45 -10.20
CA GLU A 77 1.17 -9.50 -9.06
C GLU A 77 0.37 -8.20 -8.92
N ILE A 78 1.05 -7.04 -9.03
CA ILE A 78 0.42 -5.72 -8.96
C ILE A 78 -0.58 -5.53 -10.11
N GLU A 79 -0.19 -5.84 -11.34
CA GLU A 79 -1.08 -5.72 -12.51
C GLU A 79 -2.30 -6.63 -12.41
N GLY A 80 -2.12 -7.83 -11.87
CA GLY A 80 -3.22 -8.74 -11.55
C GLY A 80 -4.19 -8.17 -10.53
N LEU A 81 -3.67 -7.59 -9.44
CA LEU A 81 -4.47 -6.96 -8.40
C LEU A 81 -5.16 -5.68 -8.89
N ILE A 82 -4.51 -4.83 -9.67
CA ILE A 82 -5.14 -3.65 -10.27
C ILE A 82 -6.37 -4.05 -11.09
N LYS A 83 -6.26 -5.08 -11.93
CA LYS A 83 -7.38 -5.57 -12.74
C LYS A 83 -8.50 -6.14 -11.86
N LYS A 84 -8.13 -6.91 -10.84
CA LYS A 84 -9.08 -7.55 -9.92
C LYS A 84 -9.84 -6.53 -9.09
N GLU A 85 -9.15 -5.56 -8.52
CA GLU A 85 -9.71 -4.55 -7.61
C GLU A 85 -10.42 -3.38 -8.32
N ALA A 86 -10.27 -3.23 -9.64
CA ALA A 86 -10.74 -2.06 -10.38
C ALA A 86 -12.23 -1.72 -10.16
N SER A 87 -13.10 -2.72 -10.21
CA SER A 87 -14.54 -2.52 -9.99
C SER A 87 -14.91 -2.41 -8.51
N TYR A 88 -14.16 -3.10 -7.64
CA TYR A 88 -14.43 -3.08 -6.22
C TYR A 88 -14.09 -1.74 -5.60
N ILE A 89 -12.87 -1.23 -5.83
CA ILE A 89 -12.41 0.04 -5.25
C ILE A 89 -13.35 1.21 -5.59
N THR A 90 -13.83 1.30 -6.83
CA THR A 90 -14.74 2.37 -7.25
C THR A 90 -16.08 2.35 -6.51
N SER A 91 -16.47 1.22 -5.95
CA SER A 91 -17.73 1.04 -5.22
C SER A 91 -17.59 1.09 -3.70
N VAL A 92 -16.38 1.17 -3.17
CA VAL A 92 -16.14 1.11 -1.71
C VAL A 92 -16.85 2.23 -0.97
N THR A 93 -16.74 3.46 -1.46
CA THR A 93 -17.38 4.62 -0.83
C THR A 93 -18.89 4.66 -1.04
N ASP A 94 -19.39 4.09 -2.15
CA ASP A 94 -20.83 4.01 -2.43
C ASP A 94 -21.53 2.96 -1.55
N LYS A 95 -20.80 1.94 -1.13
CA LYS A 95 -21.31 0.85 -0.27
C LYS A 95 -21.16 1.13 1.22
N SER A 96 -20.48 2.20 1.59
CA SER A 96 -20.19 2.53 2.99
C SER A 96 -20.63 3.95 3.33
N ASP A 97 -21.60 4.09 4.20
CA ASP A 97 -22.00 5.39 4.75
C ASP A 97 -20.93 6.01 5.67
N GLU A 98 -19.90 5.23 6.02
CA GLU A 98 -18.86 5.63 6.98
C GLU A 98 -17.56 6.09 6.32
N ILE A 99 -17.34 5.83 5.03
CA ILE A 99 -16.08 6.12 4.33
C ILE A 99 -16.33 7.15 3.24
N ASN A 100 -15.73 8.33 3.36
CA ASN A 100 -15.83 9.39 2.37
C ASN A 100 -14.81 9.24 1.23
N ILE A 101 -13.61 8.78 1.58
CA ILE A 101 -12.48 8.56 0.67
C ILE A 101 -11.87 7.20 0.96
N ALA A 102 -11.62 6.41 -0.07
CA ALA A 102 -10.94 5.14 0.04
C ALA A 102 -9.70 5.09 -0.86
N TYR A 103 -8.61 4.54 -0.33
CA TYR A 103 -7.39 4.26 -1.05
C TYR A 103 -6.97 2.80 -0.85
N LEU A 104 -6.48 2.16 -1.90
CA LEU A 104 -5.82 0.87 -1.84
C LEU A 104 -4.39 1.00 -2.37
N LEU A 105 -3.40 0.81 -1.49
CA LEU A 105 -1.99 0.81 -1.82
C LEU A 105 -1.54 -0.60 -2.19
N LEU A 106 -1.14 -0.80 -3.42
CA LEU A 106 -0.45 -2.00 -3.89
C LEU A 106 1.05 -1.67 -3.92
N THR A 107 1.79 -2.14 -2.93
CA THR A 107 3.18 -1.74 -2.72
C THR A 107 4.15 -2.76 -3.29
N ASP A 108 4.88 -2.40 -4.35
CA ASP A 108 6.05 -3.16 -4.83
C ASP A 108 7.20 -2.96 -3.84
N VAL A 109 7.43 -3.98 -3.03
CA VAL A 109 8.48 -3.94 -2.00
C VAL A 109 9.87 -3.90 -2.64
N MET A 110 10.05 -4.55 -3.80
CA MET A 110 11.33 -4.63 -4.48
C MET A 110 11.72 -3.32 -5.15
N LYS A 111 10.74 -2.64 -5.75
CA LYS A 111 10.93 -1.33 -6.42
C LYS A 111 10.70 -0.12 -5.50
N GLU A 112 10.31 -0.37 -4.24
CA GLU A 112 9.97 0.68 -3.27
C GLU A 112 8.93 1.69 -3.80
N THR A 113 7.87 1.18 -4.44
CA THR A 113 6.89 2.00 -5.15
C THR A 113 5.48 1.51 -4.82
N SER A 114 4.56 2.42 -4.53
CA SER A 114 3.14 2.08 -4.36
C SER A 114 2.30 2.50 -5.58
N TYR A 115 1.41 1.62 -5.98
CA TYR A 115 0.33 1.86 -6.94
C TYR A 115 -0.93 2.10 -6.14
N VAL A 116 -1.49 3.29 -6.22
CA VAL A 116 -2.60 3.72 -5.37
C VAL A 116 -3.88 3.80 -6.18
N MET A 117 -4.82 2.92 -5.89
CA MET A 117 -6.18 2.97 -6.40
C MET A 117 -7.05 3.77 -5.44
N LEU A 118 -8.11 4.40 -5.95
CA LEU A 118 -8.87 5.38 -5.18
C LEU A 118 -10.38 5.36 -5.48
N SER A 119 -11.17 5.80 -4.52
CA SER A 119 -12.61 6.00 -4.60
C SER A 119 -13.06 7.13 -3.68
N GLY A 120 -14.15 7.75 -4.04
CA GLY A 120 -14.83 8.78 -3.24
C GLY A 120 -14.67 10.20 -3.77
N LYS A 121 -15.56 11.06 -3.30
CA LYS A 121 -15.59 12.46 -3.72
C LYS A 121 -14.32 13.17 -3.27
N ASN A 122 -13.65 13.86 -4.19
CA ASN A 122 -12.40 14.57 -3.98
C ASN A 122 -11.17 13.68 -3.69
N ALA A 123 -11.28 12.34 -3.74
CA ALA A 123 -10.15 11.43 -3.51
C ALA A 123 -8.97 11.72 -4.43
N GLU A 124 -9.26 11.96 -5.72
CA GLU A 124 -8.28 12.33 -6.74
C GLU A 124 -7.60 13.65 -6.42
N GLN A 125 -8.38 14.70 -6.15
CA GLN A 125 -7.85 16.03 -5.85
C GLN A 125 -6.96 16.02 -4.61
N VAL A 126 -7.37 15.33 -3.55
CA VAL A 126 -6.60 15.19 -2.32
C VAL A 126 -5.27 14.48 -2.60
N LEU A 127 -5.31 13.39 -3.38
CA LEU A 127 -4.10 12.64 -3.73
C LEU A 127 -3.14 13.46 -4.60
N MET A 128 -3.65 14.19 -5.58
CA MET A 128 -2.86 15.07 -6.43
C MET A 128 -2.15 16.16 -5.63
N GLN A 129 -2.86 16.82 -4.70
CA GLN A 129 -2.28 17.84 -3.84
C GLN A 129 -1.25 17.26 -2.87
N ALA A 130 -1.55 16.11 -2.26
CA ALA A 130 -0.68 15.47 -1.27
C ALA A 130 0.68 15.04 -1.86
N PHE A 131 0.72 14.70 -3.14
CA PHE A 131 1.93 14.18 -3.81
C PHE A 131 2.42 15.05 -4.98
N ASN A 132 1.88 16.27 -5.14
CA ASN A 132 2.23 17.22 -6.21
C ASN A 132 2.16 16.59 -7.61
N LEU A 133 1.02 15.95 -7.91
CA LEU A 133 0.79 15.31 -9.20
C LEU A 133 0.03 16.24 -10.13
N ASP A 134 0.39 16.26 -11.40
CA ASP A 134 -0.25 17.12 -12.40
C ASP A 134 -1.57 16.54 -12.90
N GLU A 135 -1.64 15.21 -13.04
CA GLU A 135 -2.83 14.49 -13.52
C GLU A 135 -2.85 13.04 -13.07
N ILE A 136 -4.05 12.44 -13.07
CA ILE A 136 -4.26 11.01 -12.89
C ILE A 136 -4.88 10.46 -14.19
N THR A 137 -4.08 9.71 -14.95
CA THR A 137 -4.47 9.22 -16.28
C THR A 137 -5.10 7.84 -16.31
N ASN A 138 -4.95 7.08 -15.22
CA ASN A 138 -5.48 5.72 -15.05
C ASN A 138 -6.29 5.65 -13.75
N ASN A 139 -6.96 4.52 -13.52
CA ASN A 139 -7.68 4.27 -12.26
C ASN A 139 -6.73 4.09 -11.05
N TYR A 140 -5.46 4.42 -11.20
CA TYR A 140 -4.46 4.38 -10.14
C TYR A 140 -3.33 5.38 -10.39
N VAL A 141 -2.59 5.69 -9.35
CA VAL A 141 -1.40 6.57 -9.36
C VAL A 141 -0.18 5.78 -8.94
N ILE A 142 0.97 6.07 -9.53
CA ILE A 142 2.25 5.49 -9.15
C ILE A 142 3.00 6.48 -8.26
N LEU A 143 3.36 6.05 -7.05
CA LEU A 143 4.09 6.85 -6.06
C LEU A 143 5.45 6.21 -5.77
N PRO A 144 6.52 6.57 -6.49
CA PRO A 144 7.87 6.10 -6.21
C PRO A 144 8.34 6.54 -4.81
N GLY A 145 9.02 5.66 -4.09
CA GLY A 145 9.54 5.92 -2.76
C GLY A 145 8.51 5.85 -1.62
N VAL A 146 7.24 5.68 -1.94
CA VAL A 146 6.16 5.52 -0.93
C VAL A 146 5.93 4.04 -0.69
N VAL A 147 6.31 3.55 0.50
CA VAL A 147 6.16 2.14 0.90
C VAL A 147 5.43 1.98 2.23
N SER A 148 5.23 3.07 2.96
CA SER A 148 4.61 3.04 4.29
C SER A 148 3.36 3.88 4.33
N ARG A 149 2.20 3.23 4.48
CA ARG A 149 0.92 3.91 4.74
C ARG A 149 1.02 4.86 5.92
N LYS A 150 1.59 4.40 7.05
CA LYS A 150 1.63 5.15 8.31
C LYS A 150 2.60 6.34 8.30
N LYS A 151 3.79 6.16 7.70
CA LYS A 151 4.88 7.14 7.81
C LYS A 151 4.99 8.09 6.62
N GLN A 152 4.45 7.72 5.47
CA GLN A 152 4.60 8.47 4.23
C GLN A 152 3.24 8.86 3.64
N PHE A 153 2.39 7.88 3.36
CA PHE A 153 1.13 8.13 2.65
C PHE A 153 0.14 8.93 3.51
N LEU A 154 -0.20 8.43 4.69
CA LEU A 154 -1.22 9.05 5.53
C LEU A 154 -0.86 10.46 6.00
N PRO A 155 0.39 10.77 6.42
CA PRO A 155 0.75 12.15 6.79
C PRO A 155 0.52 13.15 5.66
N ALA A 156 0.85 12.80 4.40
CA ALA A 156 0.61 13.67 3.25
C ALA A 156 -0.89 13.91 3.00
N ILE A 157 -1.72 12.88 3.11
CA ILE A 157 -3.18 13.00 2.99
C ILE A 157 -3.76 13.88 4.11
N VAL A 158 -3.32 13.67 5.35
CA VAL A 158 -3.78 14.45 6.52
C VAL A 158 -3.43 15.93 6.36
N GLU A 159 -2.24 16.26 5.89
CA GLU A 159 -1.80 17.64 5.68
C GLU A 159 -2.74 18.39 4.72
N VAL A 160 -3.17 17.75 3.64
CA VAL A 160 -4.12 18.36 2.68
C VAL A 160 -5.52 18.50 3.27
N LEU A 161 -6.00 17.51 4.01
CA LEU A 161 -7.36 17.51 4.55
C LEU A 161 -7.54 18.43 5.79
N GLN A 162 -6.45 18.91 6.38
CA GLN A 162 -6.47 19.85 7.50
C GLN A 162 -6.33 21.32 7.09
N GLN A 163 -6.08 21.62 5.80
CA GLN A 163 -6.05 22.96 5.23
C GLN A 163 -7.46 23.50 4.98
#